data_e4104d8347a2c39da70f18921d6bc3e0
#
_entry.id   e4104d8347a2c39da70f18921d6bc3e0
#
_cell.length_a   1.000
_cell.length_b   1.000
_cell.length_c   1.000
_cell.angle_alpha   90.00
_cell.angle_beta   90.00
_cell.angle_gamma   90.00
#
_symmetry.space_group_name_H-M   'P 1'
#
loop_
_entity.id
_entity.type
_entity.pdbx_description
1 polymer ?
#
loop_
_entity_poly.entity_id
_entity_poly.type
_entity_poly.pdbx_seq_one_letter_code
_entity_poly.pdbx_strand_id
1 'polypeptide(L)'
;MKKERWRLYAKKADFAAISKAYGINQVTARIMRNRGVETKEEIESYLKGDLDYLSDPALMKDADKAASLLEAAIANNELIAISSDFDNDGIFSGLLLKEAIIELGGRAAIFTPNRVMERYGVNSRIVEEANANGASVLLTCDNGIAAFEAIDEAKKLGMTVIVTDHHEVPFEEHDGKKIYLLPKADAIVDPKQEDCAYPFKSLCGTGVAYQLMTLLFRRMKRTMSRQEIFLQYTAIATVADVMELVGENRILVRKGLSYLNHTNHIGLRALMEVCGIAPEQVRAYHIGFILGPCFNAAGRLDTIVHALALLESKEYDQALALAGELWAMNEERKELTRVGTERAVELIEHATWKDEHVYLVYIKDCHESVAGIIAGRLRERYYRPVLVFTDASEEGQIKASGRSIDDYDMFTELSAFRNLFLRFGGHKMAAGLTMEKKNLEILRDGLNARCTLTQTQLMPLVMIDAAMPLGYISEEVIADLEKLEPFGRANEKPLFAQQHLSVLRLSRIGKNRNVVKMSVMGPEGIIMDALYFGDTDVFFDFLEEEYGRDNVAAALRGMRNTIDIGVTYYPQINEFQGKRSLQIVIQNYCRVSLN
;
A
#
# COMPACT_ATOMS: atom_id res chain seq x y z
N MET A 1 -23.91 4.10 -14.79
CA MET A 1 -22.59 4.77 -14.56
C MET A 1 -22.43 5.12 -13.08
N LYS A 2 -21.25 4.89 -12.47
CA LYS A 2 -20.95 5.31 -11.10
C LYS A 2 -20.87 6.84 -11.06
N LYS A 3 -21.78 7.50 -10.34
CA LYS A 3 -21.72 8.97 -10.17
C LYS A 3 -20.50 9.30 -9.30
N GLU A 4 -19.67 10.22 -9.73
CA GLU A 4 -18.45 10.68 -9.05
C GLU A 4 -18.51 12.18 -8.79
N ARG A 5 -17.82 12.62 -7.75
CA ARG A 5 -17.64 14.04 -7.43
C ARG A 5 -16.24 14.46 -7.86
N TRP A 6 -16.11 15.29 -8.84
CA TRP A 6 -14.83 15.82 -9.28
C TRP A 6 -14.52 17.14 -8.58
N ARG A 7 -13.32 17.25 -8.03
CA ARG A 7 -12.88 18.44 -7.31
C ARG A 7 -11.43 18.78 -7.65
N LEU A 8 -11.19 20.04 -7.98
CA LEU A 8 -9.83 20.56 -8.18
C LEU A 8 -9.18 20.88 -6.83
N TYR A 9 -7.89 20.59 -6.73
CA TYR A 9 -7.07 21.12 -5.64
C TYR A 9 -7.02 22.65 -5.73
N ALA A 10 -7.22 23.33 -4.60
CA ALA A 10 -7.28 24.80 -4.51
C ALA A 10 -6.07 25.41 -3.78
N LYS A 11 -4.99 24.65 -3.58
CA LYS A 11 -3.78 25.15 -2.92
C LYS A 11 -3.08 26.19 -3.78
N LYS A 12 -2.64 27.30 -3.14
CA LYS A 12 -2.01 28.46 -3.81
C LYS A 12 -0.51 28.49 -3.50
N ALA A 13 0.28 28.92 -4.47
CA ALA A 13 1.70 29.29 -4.35
C ALA A 13 2.10 30.16 -5.55
N ASP A 14 3.27 30.76 -5.51
CA ASP A 14 3.88 31.38 -6.70
C ASP A 14 4.56 30.29 -7.55
N PHE A 15 3.74 29.64 -8.38
CA PHE A 15 4.21 28.54 -9.23
C PHE A 15 5.25 28.99 -10.26
N ALA A 16 5.21 30.26 -10.68
CA ALA A 16 6.18 30.82 -11.63
C ALA A 16 7.56 30.99 -10.96
N ALA A 17 7.59 31.49 -9.73
CA ALA A 17 8.83 31.61 -8.97
C ALA A 17 9.45 30.23 -8.66
N ILE A 18 8.65 29.25 -8.22
CA ILE A 18 9.10 27.87 -7.98
C ILE A 18 9.64 27.25 -9.27
N SER A 19 8.89 27.34 -10.37
CA SER A 19 9.28 26.85 -11.68
C SER A 19 10.65 27.39 -12.11
N LYS A 20 10.85 28.70 -12.00
CA LYS A 20 12.11 29.37 -12.34
C LYS A 20 13.27 28.96 -11.42
N ALA A 21 13.02 28.84 -10.11
CA ALA A 21 14.05 28.54 -9.13
C ALA A 21 14.60 27.12 -9.27
N TYR A 22 13.75 26.14 -9.64
CA TYR A 22 14.10 24.73 -9.67
C TYR A 22 14.17 24.12 -11.08
N GLY A 23 13.93 24.88 -12.12
CA GLY A 23 13.97 24.40 -13.52
C GLY A 23 12.93 23.31 -13.80
N ILE A 24 11.72 23.47 -13.30
CA ILE A 24 10.58 22.56 -13.48
C ILE A 24 9.39 23.30 -14.08
N ASN A 25 8.45 22.57 -14.68
CA ASN A 25 7.21 23.16 -15.20
C ASN A 25 6.31 23.69 -14.06
N GLN A 26 5.53 24.73 -14.31
CA GLN A 26 4.59 25.27 -13.32
C GLN A 26 3.52 24.27 -12.89
N VAL A 27 3.14 23.34 -13.77
CA VAL A 27 2.22 22.23 -13.43
C VAL A 27 2.87 21.30 -12.41
N THR A 28 4.13 20.96 -12.59
CA THR A 28 4.92 20.15 -11.64
C THR A 28 5.01 20.84 -10.27
N ALA A 29 5.30 22.14 -10.25
CA ALA A 29 5.30 22.94 -9.01
C ALA A 29 3.91 22.94 -8.32
N ARG A 30 2.81 23.01 -9.09
CA ARG A 30 1.44 22.92 -8.57
C ARG A 30 1.17 21.57 -7.94
N ILE A 31 1.57 20.49 -8.59
CA ILE A 31 1.36 19.12 -8.06
C ILE A 31 2.13 18.93 -6.76
N MET A 32 3.38 19.35 -6.69
CA MET A 32 4.17 19.31 -5.45
C MET A 32 3.45 20.04 -4.31
N ARG A 33 2.92 21.24 -4.58
CA ARG A 33 2.13 22.00 -3.62
C ARG A 33 0.83 21.27 -3.20
N ASN A 34 0.17 20.58 -4.14
CA ASN A 34 -1.00 19.75 -3.84
C ASN A 34 -0.65 18.60 -2.89
N ARG A 35 0.55 18.04 -3.01
CA ARG A 35 1.10 16.97 -2.12
C ARG A 35 1.63 17.50 -0.79
N GLY A 36 1.50 18.81 -0.51
CA GLY A 36 1.91 19.41 0.76
C GLY A 36 3.37 19.84 0.82
N VAL A 37 4.09 19.82 -0.29
CA VAL A 37 5.48 20.32 -0.38
C VAL A 37 5.45 21.84 -0.43
N GLU A 38 5.98 22.51 0.60
CA GLU A 38 5.80 23.96 0.81
C GLU A 38 7.11 24.72 0.95
N THR A 39 8.00 24.23 1.81
CA THR A 39 9.26 24.92 2.13
C THR A 39 10.33 24.65 1.07
N LYS A 40 11.38 25.46 1.07
CA LYS A 40 12.52 25.27 0.18
C LYS A 40 13.20 23.93 0.43
N GLU A 41 13.38 23.57 1.68
CA GLU A 41 13.99 22.31 2.12
C GLU A 41 13.17 21.10 1.66
N GLU A 42 11.85 21.17 1.79
CA GLU A 42 10.93 20.12 1.30
C GLU A 42 10.98 19.99 -0.23
N ILE A 43 10.99 21.11 -0.98
CA ILE A 43 11.10 21.09 -2.44
C ILE A 43 12.42 20.45 -2.87
N GLU A 44 13.54 20.83 -2.24
CA GLU A 44 14.86 20.27 -2.54
C GLU A 44 14.93 18.79 -2.22
N SER A 45 14.48 18.39 -1.04
CA SER A 45 14.38 16.99 -0.62
C SER A 45 13.50 16.17 -1.58
N TYR A 46 12.32 16.70 -1.93
CA TYR A 46 11.38 16.02 -2.82
C TYR A 46 11.97 15.78 -4.22
N LEU A 47 12.67 16.78 -4.79
CA LEU A 47 13.25 16.71 -6.14
C LEU A 47 14.56 15.90 -6.18
N LYS A 48 15.46 16.09 -5.20
CA LYS A 48 16.77 15.40 -5.14
C LYS A 48 16.62 13.98 -4.60
N GLY A 49 15.94 13.81 -3.48
CA GLY A 49 15.73 12.50 -2.83
C GLY A 49 17.04 11.86 -2.32
N ASP A 50 17.98 12.68 -1.84
CA ASP A 50 19.25 12.19 -1.30
C ASP A 50 19.09 11.76 0.17
N LEU A 51 19.89 10.78 0.61
CA LEU A 51 19.84 10.25 1.99
C LEU A 51 20.22 11.30 3.04
N ASP A 52 20.94 12.34 2.66
CA ASP A 52 21.35 13.44 3.55
C ASP A 52 20.15 14.27 4.08
N TYR A 53 18.97 14.11 3.47
CA TYR A 53 17.73 14.71 3.95
C TYR A 53 16.98 13.84 4.97
N LEU A 54 17.46 12.63 5.27
CA LEU A 54 16.90 11.83 6.35
C LEU A 54 17.26 12.46 7.70
N SER A 55 16.34 12.38 8.65
CA SER A 55 16.58 12.85 10.00
C SER A 55 17.62 11.99 10.72
N ASP A 56 18.31 12.57 11.69
CA ASP A 56 19.26 11.82 12.53
C ASP A 56 18.52 10.71 13.29
N PRO A 57 18.87 9.43 13.10
CA PRO A 57 18.21 8.33 13.80
C PRO A 57 18.32 8.40 15.32
N ALA A 58 19.32 9.10 15.88
CA ALA A 58 19.45 9.33 17.31
C ALA A 58 18.30 10.17 17.92
N LEU A 59 17.50 10.86 17.10
CA LEU A 59 16.32 11.56 17.53
C LEU A 59 15.14 10.62 17.86
N MET A 60 15.16 9.36 17.41
CA MET A 60 14.16 8.39 17.83
C MET A 60 14.35 8.06 19.29
N LYS A 61 13.24 8.08 20.03
CA LYS A 61 13.24 7.69 21.43
C LYS A 61 13.82 6.29 21.58
N ASP A 62 14.66 6.11 22.57
CA ASP A 62 15.38 4.88 22.91
C ASP A 62 16.33 4.32 21.81
N ALA A 63 16.50 4.98 20.66
CA ALA A 63 17.37 4.45 19.60
C ALA A 63 18.83 4.31 20.05
N ASP A 64 19.37 5.30 20.76
CA ASP A 64 20.74 5.22 21.33
C ASP A 64 20.87 4.11 22.37
N LYS A 65 19.83 3.92 23.20
CA LYS A 65 19.78 2.84 24.21
C LYS A 65 19.71 1.47 23.52
N ALA A 66 18.84 1.31 22.52
CA ALA A 66 18.74 0.09 21.74
C ALA A 66 20.06 -0.23 21.03
N ALA A 67 20.68 0.76 20.38
CA ALA A 67 21.96 0.58 19.74
C ALA A 67 23.08 0.19 20.74
N SER A 68 23.07 0.75 21.96
CA SER A 68 24.03 0.38 23.02
C SER A 68 23.83 -1.06 23.50
N LEU A 69 22.58 -1.53 23.64
CA LEU A 69 22.27 -2.90 24.02
C LEU A 69 22.68 -3.88 22.94
N LEU A 70 22.43 -3.56 21.67
CA LEU A 70 22.86 -4.38 20.53
C LEU A 70 24.40 -4.42 20.40
N GLU A 71 25.09 -3.29 20.57
CA GLU A 71 26.57 -3.21 20.59
C GLU A 71 27.15 -4.12 21.67
N ALA A 72 26.59 -4.10 22.89
CA ALA A 72 27.00 -4.97 23.99
C ALA A 72 26.74 -6.45 23.68
N ALA A 73 25.58 -6.81 23.14
CA ALA A 73 25.24 -8.16 22.76
C ALA A 73 26.20 -8.72 21.67
N ILE A 74 26.53 -7.90 20.68
CA ILE A 74 27.50 -8.24 19.63
C ILE A 74 28.90 -8.47 20.24
N ALA A 75 29.36 -7.56 21.10
CA ALA A 75 30.66 -7.66 21.75
C ALA A 75 30.78 -8.91 22.64
N ASN A 76 29.70 -9.31 23.29
CA ASN A 76 29.62 -10.51 24.12
C ASN A 76 29.34 -11.80 23.33
N ASN A 77 29.20 -11.72 22.00
CA ASN A 77 28.84 -12.85 21.12
C ASN A 77 27.50 -13.54 21.52
N GLU A 78 26.56 -12.74 22.03
CA GLU A 78 25.24 -13.19 22.42
C GLU A 78 24.36 -13.49 21.18
N LEU A 79 23.46 -14.48 21.29
CA LEU A 79 22.48 -14.73 20.24
C LEU A 79 21.32 -13.75 20.36
N ILE A 80 21.08 -12.99 19.31
CA ILE A 80 19.95 -12.06 19.19
C ILE A 80 18.83 -12.77 18.43
N ALA A 81 17.73 -13.05 19.12
CA ALA A 81 16.50 -13.55 18.50
C ALA A 81 15.71 -12.38 17.91
N ILE A 82 15.49 -12.40 16.60
CA ILE A 82 14.70 -11.39 15.89
C ILE A 82 13.30 -11.96 15.71
N SER A 83 12.29 -11.34 16.35
CA SER A 83 10.89 -11.69 16.15
C SER A 83 10.29 -10.78 15.10
N SER A 84 10.04 -11.31 13.90
CA SER A 84 9.43 -10.60 12.79
C SER A 84 8.01 -11.08 12.51
N ASP A 85 7.21 -10.27 11.81
CA ASP A 85 5.89 -10.70 11.36
C ASP A 85 5.94 -11.43 10.00
N PHE A 86 4.78 -11.85 9.51
CA PHE A 86 4.64 -12.73 8.33
C PHE A 86 4.34 -11.99 7.02
N ASP A 87 4.26 -10.68 7.01
CA ASP A 87 4.06 -9.89 5.80
C ASP A 87 5.39 -9.30 5.26
N ASN A 88 5.29 -8.47 4.22
CA ASN A 88 6.49 -7.91 3.60
C ASN A 88 7.32 -7.08 4.58
N ASP A 89 6.69 -6.26 5.42
CA ASP A 89 7.43 -5.39 6.32
C ASP A 89 8.14 -6.22 7.41
N GLY A 90 7.47 -7.23 7.96
CA GLY A 90 8.09 -8.18 8.87
C GLY A 90 9.24 -8.97 8.23
N ILE A 91 9.05 -9.53 7.02
CA ILE A 91 10.08 -10.30 6.30
C ILE A 91 11.32 -9.45 6.06
N PHE A 92 11.16 -8.25 5.48
CA PHE A 92 12.29 -7.41 5.09
C PHE A 92 12.96 -6.72 6.29
N SER A 93 12.22 -6.35 7.34
CA SER A 93 12.81 -5.81 8.57
C SER A 93 13.62 -6.87 9.33
N GLY A 94 13.07 -8.09 9.46
CA GLY A 94 13.78 -9.21 10.08
C GLY A 94 15.07 -9.57 9.35
N LEU A 95 15.01 -9.63 8.01
CA LEU A 95 16.18 -9.95 7.19
C LEU A 95 17.24 -8.83 7.26
N LEU A 96 16.83 -7.57 7.17
CA LEU A 96 17.71 -6.41 7.31
C LEU A 96 18.46 -6.44 8.64
N LEU A 97 17.74 -6.62 9.76
CA LEU A 97 18.34 -6.67 11.09
C LEU A 97 19.31 -7.84 11.22
N LYS A 98 18.92 -9.05 10.77
CA LYS A 98 19.79 -10.23 10.80
C LYS A 98 21.10 -9.99 10.03
N GLU A 99 20.98 -9.53 8.78
CA GLU A 99 22.16 -9.32 7.93
C GLU A 99 23.06 -8.19 8.44
N ALA A 100 22.48 -7.10 8.95
CA ALA A 100 23.23 -5.99 9.52
C ALA A 100 23.98 -6.40 10.81
N ILE A 101 23.34 -7.16 11.70
CA ILE A 101 23.97 -7.68 12.91
C ILE A 101 25.12 -8.65 12.57
N ILE A 102 24.93 -9.55 11.60
CA ILE A 102 25.98 -10.46 11.13
C ILE A 102 27.13 -9.69 10.49
N GLU A 103 26.88 -8.64 9.70
CA GLU A 103 27.91 -7.78 9.11
C GLU A 103 28.77 -7.08 10.19
N LEU A 104 28.18 -6.76 11.33
CA LEU A 104 28.87 -6.19 12.49
C LEU A 104 29.61 -7.24 13.34
N GLY A 105 29.53 -8.53 12.99
CA GLY A 105 30.17 -9.66 13.68
C GLY A 105 29.33 -10.29 14.79
N GLY A 106 28.05 -9.94 14.89
CA GLY A 106 27.11 -10.52 15.84
C GLY A 106 26.48 -11.82 15.37
N ARG A 107 25.66 -12.41 16.24
CA ARG A 107 24.87 -13.63 15.99
C ARG A 107 23.39 -13.31 16.05
N ALA A 108 22.66 -13.61 14.99
CA ALA A 108 21.23 -13.34 14.93
C ALA A 108 20.47 -14.47 14.23
N ALA A 109 19.24 -14.74 14.68
CA ALA A 109 18.32 -15.69 14.05
C ALA A 109 16.90 -15.12 14.06
N ILE A 110 16.14 -15.38 12.98
CA ILE A 110 14.76 -14.92 12.83
C ILE A 110 13.81 -15.98 13.36
N PHE A 111 12.84 -15.57 14.15
CA PHE A 111 11.74 -16.36 14.69
C PHE A 111 10.42 -15.71 14.27
N THR A 112 9.50 -16.51 13.71
CA THR A 112 8.27 -15.99 13.12
C THR A 112 7.03 -16.68 13.65
N PRO A 113 5.89 -15.97 13.77
CA PRO A 113 4.64 -16.60 14.15
C PRO A 113 4.10 -17.47 13.00
N ASN A 114 3.37 -18.52 13.36
CA ASN A 114 2.57 -19.28 12.41
C ASN A 114 1.19 -18.59 12.28
N ARG A 115 0.91 -17.98 11.13
CA ARG A 115 -0.32 -17.20 10.90
C ARG A 115 -1.60 -18.01 11.10
N VAL A 116 -1.58 -19.29 10.73
CA VAL A 116 -2.77 -20.16 10.80
C VAL A 116 -3.11 -20.54 12.23
N MET A 117 -2.08 -20.76 13.06
CA MET A 117 -2.21 -21.25 14.42
C MET A 117 -2.11 -20.14 15.47
N GLU A 118 -1.46 -19.03 15.16
CA GLU A 118 -1.06 -17.99 16.10
C GLU A 118 -1.58 -16.60 15.70
N ARG A 119 -1.51 -15.67 16.62
CA ARG A 119 -1.83 -14.27 16.39
C ARG A 119 -0.66 -13.54 15.73
N TYR A 120 -0.93 -12.35 15.21
CA TYR A 120 0.04 -11.38 14.73
C TYR A 120 1.09 -11.06 15.80
N GLY A 121 2.36 -10.98 15.38
CA GLY A 121 3.47 -10.50 16.18
C GLY A 121 4.07 -11.55 17.14
N VAL A 122 4.96 -11.06 18.00
CA VAL A 122 5.64 -11.88 19.02
C VAL A 122 4.65 -12.47 20.02
N ASN A 123 4.85 -13.74 20.36
CA ASN A 123 4.03 -14.50 21.31
C ASN A 123 4.89 -15.39 22.20
N SER A 124 4.27 -16.02 23.23
CA SER A 124 4.97 -16.86 24.22
C SER A 124 5.76 -18.00 23.58
N ARG A 125 5.24 -18.67 22.54
CA ARG A 125 5.97 -19.75 21.85
C ARG A 125 7.28 -19.24 21.23
N ILE A 126 7.26 -18.08 20.58
CA ILE A 126 8.46 -17.48 19.99
C ILE A 126 9.49 -17.16 21.08
N VAL A 127 9.04 -16.63 22.22
CA VAL A 127 9.91 -16.31 23.37
C VAL A 127 10.53 -17.58 23.95
N GLU A 128 9.73 -18.62 24.17
CA GLU A 128 10.21 -19.91 24.67
C GLU A 128 11.20 -20.58 23.71
N GLU A 129 10.88 -20.56 22.40
CA GLU A 129 11.74 -21.12 21.36
C GLU A 129 13.07 -20.37 21.26
N ALA A 130 13.04 -19.03 21.28
CA ALA A 130 14.24 -18.20 21.28
C ALA A 130 15.12 -18.49 22.51
N ASN A 131 14.54 -18.56 23.70
CA ASN A 131 15.25 -18.88 24.94
C ASN A 131 15.83 -20.31 24.89
N ALA A 132 15.08 -21.29 24.41
CA ALA A 132 15.54 -22.68 24.26
C ALA A 132 16.73 -22.80 23.28
N ASN A 133 16.81 -21.93 22.27
CA ASN A 133 17.94 -21.82 21.35
C ASN A 133 19.12 -21.00 21.92
N GLY A 134 19.03 -20.56 23.18
CA GLY A 134 20.10 -19.83 23.87
C GLY A 134 20.20 -18.36 23.53
N ALA A 135 19.12 -17.75 23.04
CA ALA A 135 19.07 -16.31 22.85
C ALA A 135 18.95 -15.57 24.18
N SER A 136 19.79 -14.56 24.40
CA SER A 136 19.75 -13.68 25.56
C SER A 136 19.13 -12.31 25.25
N VAL A 137 18.96 -12.00 23.96
CA VAL A 137 18.32 -10.76 23.47
C VAL A 137 17.14 -11.13 22.58
N LEU A 138 16.00 -10.50 22.85
CA LEU A 138 14.82 -10.50 21.98
C LEU A 138 14.72 -9.13 21.32
N LEU A 139 14.82 -9.10 19.99
CA LEU A 139 14.64 -7.90 19.17
C LEU A 139 13.39 -8.10 18.31
N THR A 140 12.33 -7.34 18.55
CA THR A 140 11.15 -7.38 17.69
C THR A 140 11.28 -6.41 16.53
N CYS A 141 10.64 -6.67 15.40
CA CYS A 141 10.57 -5.75 14.28
C CYS A 141 9.20 -5.85 13.60
N ASP A 142 8.62 -4.68 13.30
CA ASP A 142 7.28 -4.55 12.75
C ASP A 142 6.19 -5.13 13.68
N ASN A 143 6.51 -5.28 14.93
CA ASN A 143 5.60 -5.71 16.01
C ASN A 143 6.24 -5.44 17.37
N GLY A 144 5.45 -5.65 18.43
CA GLY A 144 5.97 -5.62 19.80
C GLY A 144 5.36 -4.53 20.66
N ILE A 145 4.97 -3.37 20.11
CA ILE A 145 4.44 -2.23 20.88
C ILE A 145 3.20 -2.59 21.71
N ALA A 146 2.43 -3.57 21.26
CA ALA A 146 1.22 -4.07 21.94
C ALA A 146 1.40 -5.49 22.54
N ALA A 147 2.59 -6.08 22.51
CA ALA A 147 2.84 -7.46 22.91
C ALA A 147 3.20 -7.61 24.41
N PHE A 148 2.38 -7.06 25.29
CA PHE A 148 2.64 -6.98 26.73
C PHE A 148 2.98 -8.32 27.37
N GLU A 149 2.17 -9.35 27.12
CA GLU A 149 2.31 -10.69 27.74
C GLU A 149 3.62 -11.37 27.31
N ALA A 150 3.92 -11.39 26.02
CA ALA A 150 5.13 -12.00 25.48
C ALA A 150 6.40 -11.29 25.97
N ILE A 151 6.37 -9.96 26.04
CA ILE A 151 7.51 -9.17 26.54
C ILE A 151 7.70 -9.39 28.04
N ASP A 152 6.62 -9.42 28.84
CA ASP A 152 6.70 -9.75 30.27
C ASP A 152 7.29 -11.17 30.49
N GLU A 153 6.98 -12.11 29.63
CA GLU A 153 7.53 -13.48 29.67
C GLU A 153 9.03 -13.50 29.33
N ALA A 154 9.44 -12.82 28.23
CA ALA A 154 10.85 -12.68 27.89
C ALA A 154 11.65 -12.05 29.03
N LYS A 155 11.10 -11.03 29.71
CA LYS A 155 11.72 -10.41 30.89
C LYS A 155 11.83 -11.37 32.08
N LYS A 156 10.82 -12.24 32.31
CA LYS A 156 10.89 -13.29 33.37
C LYS A 156 11.97 -14.33 33.09
N LEU A 157 12.23 -14.60 31.79
CA LEU A 157 13.32 -15.52 31.38
C LEU A 157 14.70 -14.84 31.42
N GLY A 158 14.79 -13.57 31.84
CA GLY A 158 16.04 -12.81 31.96
C GLY A 158 16.58 -12.25 30.64
N MET A 159 15.79 -12.26 29.57
CA MET A 159 16.20 -11.71 28.29
C MET A 159 16.25 -10.17 28.29
N THR A 160 17.20 -9.61 27.56
CA THR A 160 17.16 -8.21 27.15
C THR A 160 16.15 -8.06 26.03
N VAL A 161 15.20 -7.14 26.16
CA VAL A 161 14.12 -6.96 25.18
C VAL A 161 14.21 -5.58 24.53
N ILE A 162 14.33 -5.57 23.20
CA ILE A 162 14.34 -4.36 22.37
C ILE A 162 13.16 -4.45 21.42
N VAL A 163 12.28 -3.46 21.46
CA VAL A 163 11.15 -3.35 20.52
C VAL A 163 11.51 -2.37 19.43
N THR A 164 11.37 -2.77 18.14
CA THR A 164 11.32 -1.85 17.02
C THR A 164 9.97 -2.01 16.32
N ASP A 165 9.19 -0.95 16.26
CA ASP A 165 7.83 -0.99 15.75
C ASP A 165 7.47 0.35 15.09
N HIS A 166 6.36 0.39 14.37
CA HIS A 166 5.79 1.56 13.74
C HIS A 166 4.26 1.66 13.90
N HIS A 167 3.67 0.72 14.63
CA HIS A 167 2.23 0.69 14.88
C HIS A 167 1.81 1.76 15.90
N GLU A 168 0.49 2.04 15.94
CA GLU A 168 -0.05 2.99 16.92
C GLU A 168 0.16 2.46 18.35
N VAL A 169 0.68 3.32 19.22
CA VAL A 169 0.86 2.99 20.64
C VAL A 169 -0.51 2.80 21.29
N PRO A 170 -0.80 1.64 21.89
CA PRO A 170 -2.05 1.41 22.61
C PRO A 170 -2.27 2.45 23.72
N PHE A 171 -3.51 2.83 23.95
CA PHE A 171 -3.87 3.75 25.02
C PHE A 171 -5.20 3.37 25.68
N GLU A 172 -5.37 3.80 26.92
CA GLU A 172 -6.64 3.83 27.63
C GLU A 172 -7.11 5.27 27.76
N GLU A 173 -8.43 5.49 27.78
CA GLU A 173 -8.98 6.81 27.96
C GLU A 173 -9.59 6.93 29.37
N HIS A 174 -9.04 7.83 30.17
CA HIS A 174 -9.52 8.16 31.50
C HIS A 174 -9.81 9.67 31.58
N ASP A 175 -11.02 10.05 31.94
CA ASP A 175 -11.45 11.44 32.06
C ASP A 175 -11.13 12.32 30.85
N GLY A 176 -11.27 11.75 29.63
CA GLY A 176 -10.99 12.43 28.35
C GLY A 176 -9.49 12.62 28.06
N LYS A 177 -8.59 11.96 28.81
CA LYS A 177 -7.15 11.94 28.57
C LYS A 177 -6.71 10.54 28.12
N LYS A 178 -5.87 10.48 27.12
CA LYS A 178 -5.21 9.26 26.68
C LYS A 178 -4.03 8.95 27.61
N ILE A 179 -3.99 7.72 28.10
CA ILE A 179 -2.85 7.17 28.84
C ILE A 179 -2.26 6.08 27.95
N TYR A 180 -1.09 6.36 27.36
CA TYR A 180 -0.40 5.41 26.48
C TYR A 180 0.21 4.26 27.26
N LEU A 181 -0.01 3.04 26.75
CA LEU A 181 0.45 1.80 27.35
C LEU A 181 1.70 1.31 26.60
N LEU A 182 2.78 1.10 27.31
CA LEU A 182 4.03 0.60 26.75
C LEU A 182 4.41 -0.75 27.40
N PRO A 183 4.93 -1.72 26.65
CA PRO A 183 5.44 -2.96 27.21
C PRO A 183 6.72 -2.71 28.02
N LYS A 184 7.05 -3.62 28.95
CA LYS A 184 8.22 -3.50 29.83
C LYS A 184 9.53 -3.91 29.14
N ALA A 185 9.74 -3.46 27.91
CA ALA A 185 10.99 -3.67 27.19
C ALA A 185 12.13 -2.80 27.75
N ASP A 186 13.37 -3.23 27.53
CA ASP A 186 14.53 -2.43 27.90
C ASP A 186 14.70 -1.20 27.01
N ALA A 187 14.33 -1.27 25.73
CA ALA A 187 14.26 -0.13 24.82
C ALA A 187 13.08 -0.29 23.87
N ILE A 188 12.43 0.83 23.52
CA ILE A 188 11.31 0.86 22.57
C ILE A 188 11.59 1.92 21.52
N VAL A 189 11.89 1.48 20.31
CA VAL A 189 12.17 2.33 19.15
C VAL A 189 10.93 2.34 18.25
N ASP A 190 10.07 3.31 18.48
CA ASP A 190 8.87 3.56 17.70
C ASP A 190 8.69 5.06 17.55
N PRO A 191 8.68 5.60 16.31
CA PRO A 191 8.54 7.03 16.10
C PRO A 191 7.19 7.60 16.54
N LYS A 192 6.15 6.76 16.70
CA LYS A 192 4.80 7.16 17.11
C LYS A 192 4.61 7.33 18.62
N GLN A 193 5.62 7.03 19.44
CA GLN A 193 5.56 7.39 20.86
C GLN A 193 5.34 8.90 21.03
N GLU A 194 4.49 9.30 21.97
CA GLU A 194 4.06 10.69 22.16
C GLU A 194 5.24 11.66 22.36
N ASP A 195 6.24 11.25 23.14
CA ASP A 195 7.43 12.01 23.49
C ASP A 195 8.66 11.73 22.58
N CYS A 196 8.47 11.06 21.46
CA CYS A 196 9.54 10.81 20.49
C CYS A 196 9.85 12.08 19.69
N ALA A 197 11.11 12.53 19.70
CA ALA A 197 11.57 13.72 19.01
C ALA A 197 11.82 13.52 17.50
N TYR A 198 11.76 12.27 16.99
CA TYR A 198 11.96 12.00 15.58
C TYR A 198 10.85 12.66 14.74
N PRO A 199 11.19 13.50 13.76
CA PRO A 199 10.19 14.35 13.10
C PRO A 199 9.25 13.58 12.18
N PHE A 200 9.71 12.50 11.55
CA PHE A 200 8.92 11.72 10.60
C PHE A 200 8.31 10.47 11.25
N LYS A 201 6.98 10.48 11.44
CA LYS A 201 6.26 9.44 12.20
C LYS A 201 5.78 8.25 11.37
N SER A 202 5.84 8.34 10.05
CA SER A 202 5.20 7.39 9.11
C SER A 202 6.21 6.43 8.46
N LEU A 203 7.33 6.11 9.12
CA LEU A 203 8.19 5.02 8.67
C LEU A 203 7.45 3.68 8.81
N CYS A 204 7.73 2.71 7.92
CA CYS A 204 7.37 1.31 8.13
C CYS A 204 8.37 0.63 9.10
N GLY A 205 8.09 -0.58 9.57
CA GLY A 205 8.97 -1.33 10.48
C GLY A 205 10.37 -1.53 9.90
N THR A 206 10.49 -1.83 8.61
CA THR A 206 11.80 -1.91 7.91
C THR A 206 12.51 -0.56 7.87
N GLY A 207 11.78 0.55 7.74
CA GLY A 207 12.34 1.91 7.80
C GLY A 207 12.90 2.22 9.19
N VAL A 208 12.19 1.85 10.26
CA VAL A 208 12.67 1.98 11.65
C VAL A 208 13.92 1.11 11.86
N ALA A 209 13.90 -0.14 11.40
CA ALA A 209 15.05 -1.05 11.47
C ALA A 209 16.27 -0.49 10.71
N TYR A 210 16.08 0.07 9.50
CA TYR A 210 17.13 0.72 8.73
C TYR A 210 17.77 1.88 9.48
N GLN A 211 16.98 2.74 10.09
CA GLN A 211 17.46 3.87 10.88
C GLN A 211 18.22 3.43 12.13
N LEU A 212 17.71 2.42 12.85
CA LEU A 212 18.39 1.86 14.02
C LEU A 212 19.75 1.26 13.63
N MET A 213 19.81 0.50 12.52
CA MET A 213 21.09 -0.06 12.05
C MET A 213 22.04 1.03 11.55
N THR A 214 21.56 2.07 10.91
CA THR A 214 22.38 3.24 10.54
C THR A 214 23.03 3.86 11.78
N LEU A 215 22.30 4.00 12.88
CA LEU A 215 22.85 4.48 14.16
C LEU A 215 23.88 3.50 14.74
N LEU A 216 23.57 2.21 14.73
CA LEU A 216 24.47 1.16 15.26
C LEU A 216 25.80 1.11 14.50
N PHE A 217 25.78 1.12 13.18
CA PHE A 217 27.01 1.16 12.36
C PHE A 217 27.83 2.43 12.65
N ARG A 218 27.17 3.59 12.79
CA ARG A 218 27.82 4.86 13.15
C ARG A 218 28.50 4.77 14.53
N ARG A 219 27.84 4.20 15.53
CA ARG A 219 28.39 4.01 16.89
C ARG A 219 29.60 3.09 16.89
N MET A 220 29.52 1.96 16.20
CA MET A 220 30.61 1.00 16.06
C MET A 220 31.71 1.46 15.09
N LYS A 221 31.59 2.67 14.52
CA LYS A 221 32.54 3.24 13.53
C LYS A 221 32.81 2.30 12.36
N ARG A 222 31.76 1.64 11.88
CA ARG A 222 31.80 0.73 10.72
C ARG A 222 31.01 1.32 9.56
N THR A 223 31.41 1.00 8.34
CA THR A 223 30.65 1.35 7.13
C THR A 223 29.70 0.20 6.80
N MET A 224 28.46 0.52 6.51
CA MET A 224 27.43 -0.43 6.09
C MET A 224 27.72 -0.84 4.62
N SER A 225 28.38 -1.98 4.41
CA SER A 225 28.77 -2.41 3.06
C SER A 225 27.56 -2.85 2.22
N ARG A 226 26.49 -3.27 2.86
CA ARG A 226 25.24 -3.73 2.22
C ARG A 226 24.13 -2.67 2.19
N GLN A 227 24.46 -1.39 2.38
CA GLN A 227 23.48 -0.29 2.41
C GLN A 227 22.55 -0.30 1.19
N GLU A 228 23.06 -0.58 0.00
CA GLU A 228 22.26 -0.63 -1.22
C GLU A 228 21.18 -1.72 -1.17
N ILE A 229 21.50 -2.88 -0.59
CA ILE A 229 20.56 -3.99 -0.41
C ILE A 229 19.52 -3.63 0.66
N PHE A 230 19.94 -3.05 1.77
CA PHE A 230 19.03 -2.64 2.85
C PHE A 230 18.04 -1.56 2.40
N LEU A 231 18.46 -0.66 1.51
CA LEU A 231 17.58 0.32 0.89
C LEU A 231 16.58 -0.32 -0.09
N GLN A 232 16.96 -1.40 -0.80
CA GLN A 232 16.03 -2.17 -1.62
C GLN A 232 14.95 -2.83 -0.75
N TYR A 233 15.34 -3.45 0.38
CA TYR A 233 14.42 -4.04 1.34
C TYR A 233 13.46 -2.99 1.90
N THR A 234 14.00 -1.85 2.32
CA THR A 234 13.20 -0.73 2.85
C THR A 234 12.20 -0.20 1.81
N ALA A 235 12.60 -0.09 0.54
CA ALA A 235 11.71 0.36 -0.52
C ALA A 235 10.57 -0.65 -0.79
N ILE A 236 10.90 -1.94 -0.82
CA ILE A 236 9.89 -3.00 -1.04
C ILE A 236 8.90 -3.00 0.13
N ALA A 237 9.37 -3.00 1.36
CA ALA A 237 8.54 -2.98 2.55
C ALA A 237 7.63 -1.73 2.60
N THR A 238 8.21 -0.53 2.46
CA THR A 238 7.47 0.75 2.51
C THR A 238 6.31 0.79 1.49
N VAL A 239 6.56 0.33 0.25
CA VAL A 239 5.52 0.31 -0.79
C VAL A 239 4.50 -0.80 -0.54
N ALA A 240 4.94 -1.98 -0.11
CA ALA A 240 4.06 -3.13 0.09
C ALA A 240 3.15 -2.98 1.31
N ASP A 241 3.62 -2.29 2.36
CA ASP A 241 2.83 -1.90 3.54
C ASP A 241 1.95 -0.66 3.29
N VAL A 242 1.92 -0.18 2.05
CA VAL A 242 1.09 0.96 1.62
C VAL A 242 1.34 2.22 2.46
N MET A 243 2.59 2.46 2.84
CA MET A 243 2.98 3.68 3.55
C MET A 243 2.88 4.91 2.65
N GLU A 244 2.70 6.08 3.26
CA GLU A 244 2.66 7.34 2.53
C GLU A 244 4.02 7.64 1.89
N LEU A 245 4.06 7.82 0.56
CA LEU A 245 5.29 8.12 -0.20
C LEU A 245 5.63 9.62 -0.18
N VAL A 246 5.71 10.16 1.03
CA VAL A 246 6.10 11.55 1.32
C VAL A 246 7.32 11.58 2.25
N GLY A 247 7.96 12.74 2.39
CA GLY A 247 9.10 12.91 3.30
C GLY A 247 10.17 11.82 3.15
N GLU A 248 10.56 11.22 4.28
CA GLU A 248 11.63 10.21 4.31
C GLU A 248 11.26 8.91 3.57
N ASN A 249 10.00 8.47 3.62
CA ASN A 249 9.55 7.31 2.86
C ASN A 249 9.77 7.48 1.36
N ARG A 250 9.50 8.69 0.83
CA ARG A 250 9.76 8.99 -0.57
C ARG A 250 11.25 8.89 -0.90
N ILE A 251 12.11 9.42 -0.03
CA ILE A 251 13.58 9.35 -0.20
C ILE A 251 14.06 7.90 -0.22
N LEU A 252 13.65 7.12 0.78
CA LEU A 252 14.02 5.72 0.94
C LEU A 252 13.55 4.88 -0.26
N VAL A 253 12.28 5.05 -0.68
CA VAL A 253 11.72 4.31 -1.82
C VAL A 253 12.38 4.72 -3.13
N ARG A 254 12.59 6.03 -3.37
CA ARG A 254 13.27 6.50 -4.57
C ARG A 254 14.68 5.94 -4.69
N LYS A 255 15.44 5.97 -3.59
CA LYS A 255 16.80 5.45 -3.55
C LYS A 255 16.84 3.93 -3.68
N GLY A 256 15.98 3.23 -2.93
CA GLY A 256 15.88 1.77 -3.02
C GLY A 256 15.45 1.27 -4.40
N LEU A 257 14.50 1.95 -5.07
CA LEU A 257 14.14 1.65 -6.46
C LEU A 257 15.32 1.84 -7.43
N SER A 258 16.14 2.89 -7.24
CA SER A 258 17.32 3.09 -8.10
C SER A 258 18.32 1.93 -7.98
N TYR A 259 18.50 1.39 -6.78
CA TYR A 259 19.34 0.20 -6.56
C TYR A 259 18.66 -1.09 -7.02
N LEU A 260 17.33 -1.22 -6.83
CA LEU A 260 16.57 -2.40 -7.26
C LEU A 260 16.63 -2.58 -8.79
N ASN A 261 16.67 -1.48 -9.54
CA ASN A 261 16.79 -1.50 -11.00
C ASN A 261 18.16 -2.04 -11.49
N HIS A 262 19.15 -2.12 -10.62
CA HIS A 262 20.49 -2.65 -10.91
C HIS A 262 20.91 -3.71 -9.90
N THR A 263 19.94 -4.36 -9.25
CA THR A 263 20.21 -5.27 -8.14
C THR A 263 21.05 -6.48 -8.54
N ASN A 264 22.02 -6.82 -7.69
CA ASN A 264 22.77 -8.07 -7.75
C ASN A 264 22.22 -9.12 -6.78
N HIS A 265 21.13 -8.83 -6.07
CA HIS A 265 20.53 -9.74 -5.11
C HIS A 265 19.86 -10.91 -5.83
N ILE A 266 20.40 -12.11 -5.64
CA ILE A 266 20.02 -13.34 -6.38
C ILE A 266 18.51 -13.58 -6.30
N GLY A 267 17.94 -13.60 -5.08
CA GLY A 267 16.51 -13.89 -4.88
C GLY A 267 15.59 -12.83 -5.52
N LEU A 268 15.92 -11.53 -5.42
CA LEU A 268 15.11 -10.48 -6.03
C LEU A 268 15.15 -10.56 -7.56
N ARG A 269 16.32 -10.84 -8.14
CA ARG A 269 16.47 -11.05 -9.60
C ARG A 269 15.65 -12.23 -10.08
N ALA A 270 15.74 -13.37 -9.40
CA ALA A 270 14.98 -14.56 -9.73
C ALA A 270 13.46 -14.29 -9.70
N LEU A 271 12.98 -13.60 -8.66
CA LEU A 271 11.56 -13.25 -8.58
C LEU A 271 11.12 -12.28 -9.68
N MET A 272 11.93 -11.27 -10.01
CA MET A 272 11.63 -10.36 -11.11
C MET A 272 11.55 -11.10 -12.45
N GLU A 273 12.45 -12.04 -12.71
CA GLU A 273 12.45 -12.86 -13.93
C GLU A 273 11.17 -13.70 -14.03
N VAL A 274 10.80 -14.44 -12.98
CA VAL A 274 9.56 -15.23 -12.93
C VAL A 274 8.32 -14.36 -13.12
N CYS A 275 8.34 -13.13 -12.56
CA CYS A 275 7.25 -12.17 -12.72
C CYS A 275 7.25 -11.45 -14.09
N GLY A 276 8.23 -11.68 -14.95
CA GLY A 276 8.35 -11.03 -16.26
C GLY A 276 8.67 -9.53 -16.18
N ILE A 277 9.33 -9.09 -15.11
CA ILE A 277 9.73 -7.70 -14.90
C ILE A 277 11.17 -7.52 -15.38
N ALA A 278 11.37 -6.65 -16.37
CA ALA A 278 12.71 -6.26 -16.79
C ALA A 278 13.41 -5.46 -15.65
N PRO A 279 14.64 -5.81 -15.27
CA PRO A 279 15.32 -5.20 -14.12
C PRO A 279 15.32 -3.67 -14.14
N GLU A 280 15.65 -3.06 -15.28
CA GLU A 280 15.77 -1.60 -15.42
C GLU A 280 14.44 -0.84 -15.42
N GLN A 281 13.30 -1.54 -15.27
CA GLN A 281 11.97 -0.97 -15.37
C GLN A 281 11.14 -1.08 -14.08
N VAL A 282 11.77 -1.44 -12.97
CA VAL A 282 11.06 -1.59 -11.69
C VAL A 282 10.61 -0.23 -11.18
N ARG A 283 9.31 -0.11 -10.89
CA ARG A 283 8.65 1.07 -10.31
C ARG A 283 7.89 0.65 -9.05
N ALA A 284 7.45 1.61 -8.26
CA ALA A 284 6.61 1.34 -7.08
C ALA A 284 5.38 0.48 -7.41
N TYR A 285 4.78 0.66 -8.59
CA TYR A 285 3.70 -0.20 -9.09
C TYR A 285 4.08 -1.70 -9.11
N HIS A 286 5.27 -2.04 -9.61
CA HIS A 286 5.72 -3.44 -9.66
C HIS A 286 5.90 -4.01 -8.26
N ILE A 287 6.38 -3.20 -7.31
CA ILE A 287 6.47 -3.61 -5.90
C ILE A 287 5.07 -3.84 -5.32
N GLY A 288 4.18 -2.85 -5.40
CA GLY A 288 2.88 -2.92 -4.74
C GLY A 288 1.92 -3.96 -5.34
N PHE A 289 2.01 -4.22 -6.65
CA PHE A 289 1.02 -5.06 -7.35
C PHE A 289 1.56 -6.39 -7.88
N ILE A 290 2.88 -6.59 -7.90
CA ILE A 290 3.48 -7.82 -8.45
C ILE A 290 4.41 -8.48 -7.43
N LEU A 291 5.52 -7.84 -7.03
CA LEU A 291 6.54 -8.45 -6.15
C LEU A 291 6.03 -8.62 -4.71
N GLY A 292 5.50 -7.55 -4.11
CA GLY A 292 4.97 -7.58 -2.75
C GLY A 292 3.86 -8.62 -2.57
N PRO A 293 2.87 -8.72 -3.47
CA PRO A 293 1.90 -9.79 -3.45
C PRO A 293 2.46 -11.22 -3.49
N CYS A 294 3.62 -11.47 -4.13
CA CYS A 294 4.26 -12.79 -4.12
C CYS A 294 4.80 -13.13 -2.72
N PHE A 295 5.53 -12.22 -2.08
CA PHE A 295 5.99 -12.42 -0.70
C PHE A 295 4.83 -12.57 0.28
N ASN A 296 3.82 -11.70 0.21
CA ASN A 296 2.64 -11.78 1.06
C ASN A 296 1.79 -13.05 0.85
N ALA A 297 1.87 -13.71 -0.32
CA ALA A 297 1.15 -14.95 -0.58
C ALA A 297 1.68 -16.10 0.28
N ALA A 298 3.00 -16.19 0.49
CA ALA A 298 3.61 -17.16 1.39
C ALA A 298 3.03 -17.06 2.81
N GLY A 299 3.07 -15.88 3.41
CA GLY A 299 2.50 -15.64 4.75
C GLY A 299 0.97 -15.83 4.83
N ARG A 300 0.24 -15.89 3.71
CA ARG A 300 -1.22 -16.09 3.69
C ARG A 300 -1.65 -17.54 3.53
N LEU A 301 -0.90 -18.32 2.75
CA LEU A 301 -1.30 -19.66 2.35
C LEU A 301 -0.45 -20.74 3.02
N ASP A 302 0.78 -20.41 3.45
CA ASP A 302 1.69 -21.36 4.09
C ASP A 302 2.53 -20.65 5.19
N THR A 303 3.83 -20.52 4.96
CA THR A 303 4.78 -19.89 5.89
C THR A 303 5.73 -18.95 5.14
N ILE A 304 6.30 -17.97 5.84
CA ILE A 304 7.30 -17.06 5.24
C ILE A 304 8.65 -17.73 5.00
N VAL A 305 8.82 -19.01 5.36
CA VAL A 305 10.07 -19.76 5.17
C VAL A 305 10.51 -19.75 3.71
N HIS A 306 9.59 -19.93 2.75
CA HIS A 306 9.91 -19.86 1.30
C HIS A 306 10.40 -18.47 0.88
N ALA A 307 9.79 -17.40 1.42
CA ALA A 307 10.22 -16.03 1.14
C ALA A 307 11.63 -15.74 1.71
N LEU A 308 11.90 -16.15 2.94
CA LEU A 308 13.22 -16.03 3.54
C LEU A 308 14.26 -16.88 2.79
N ALA A 309 13.93 -18.14 2.46
CA ALA A 309 14.82 -19.01 1.70
C ALA A 309 15.18 -18.44 0.33
N LEU A 310 14.21 -17.83 -0.38
CA LEU A 310 14.46 -17.12 -1.62
C LEU A 310 15.44 -15.96 -1.43
N LEU A 311 15.21 -15.12 -0.42
CA LEU A 311 16.03 -13.93 -0.17
C LEU A 311 17.43 -14.28 0.36
N GLU A 312 17.59 -15.42 1.02
CA GLU A 312 18.88 -15.91 1.53
C GLU A 312 19.63 -16.82 0.53
N SER A 313 19.02 -17.16 -0.61
CA SER A 313 19.63 -18.04 -1.62
C SER A 313 20.95 -17.48 -2.16
N LYS A 314 21.94 -18.39 -2.30
CA LYS A 314 23.26 -18.08 -2.88
C LYS A 314 23.40 -18.61 -4.31
N GLU A 315 22.56 -19.55 -4.71
CA GLU A 315 22.56 -20.20 -6.02
C GLU A 315 21.34 -19.76 -6.83
N TYR A 316 21.57 -19.32 -8.09
CA TYR A 316 20.50 -18.74 -8.90
C TYR A 316 19.40 -19.74 -9.28
N ASP A 317 19.78 -20.98 -9.63
CA ASP A 317 18.81 -22.02 -9.99
C ASP A 317 17.88 -22.38 -8.81
N GLN A 318 18.43 -22.43 -7.59
CA GLN A 318 17.64 -22.61 -6.38
C GLN A 318 16.70 -21.42 -6.15
N ALA A 319 17.20 -20.20 -6.31
CA ALA A 319 16.39 -18.99 -6.18
C ALA A 319 15.25 -18.96 -7.23
N LEU A 320 15.52 -19.40 -8.45
CA LEU A 320 14.52 -19.44 -9.50
C LEU A 320 13.39 -20.45 -9.18
N ALA A 321 13.74 -21.61 -8.62
CA ALA A 321 12.75 -22.58 -8.16
C ALA A 321 11.85 -22.00 -7.03
N LEU A 322 12.45 -21.40 -5.99
CA LEU A 322 11.71 -20.78 -4.89
C LEU A 322 10.85 -19.60 -5.36
N ALA A 323 11.35 -18.79 -6.30
CA ALA A 323 10.58 -17.71 -6.92
C ALA A 323 9.36 -18.25 -7.67
N GLY A 324 9.50 -19.39 -8.37
CA GLY A 324 8.41 -20.10 -9.03
C GLY A 324 7.32 -20.57 -8.04
N GLU A 325 7.71 -21.07 -6.88
CA GLU A 325 6.79 -21.46 -5.81
C GLU A 325 6.00 -20.25 -5.27
N LEU A 326 6.68 -19.14 -4.95
CA LEU A 326 6.02 -17.91 -4.50
C LEU A 326 5.04 -17.35 -5.55
N TRP A 327 5.44 -17.39 -6.81
CA TRP A 327 4.57 -17.01 -7.92
C TRP A 327 3.32 -17.89 -7.99
N ALA A 328 3.48 -19.22 -7.89
CA ALA A 328 2.36 -20.15 -7.90
C ALA A 328 1.38 -19.91 -6.75
N MET A 329 1.88 -19.69 -5.53
CA MET A 329 1.06 -19.31 -4.37
C MET A 329 0.30 -18.00 -4.61
N ASN A 330 0.94 -17.02 -5.24
CA ASN A 330 0.28 -15.75 -5.56
C ASN A 330 -0.83 -15.92 -6.62
N GLU A 331 -0.62 -16.78 -7.63
CA GLU A 331 -1.65 -17.10 -8.63
C GLU A 331 -2.84 -17.85 -7.98
N GLU A 332 -2.59 -18.78 -7.07
CA GLU A 332 -3.65 -19.44 -6.29
C GLU A 332 -4.44 -18.41 -5.46
N ARG A 333 -3.76 -17.52 -4.74
CA ARG A 333 -4.41 -16.43 -4.01
C ARG A 333 -5.26 -15.53 -4.92
N LYS A 334 -4.76 -15.20 -6.12
CA LYS A 334 -5.51 -14.40 -7.11
C LYS A 334 -6.77 -15.12 -7.55
N GLU A 335 -6.69 -16.42 -7.81
CA GLU A 335 -7.84 -17.23 -8.23
C GLU A 335 -8.88 -17.33 -7.11
N LEU A 336 -8.48 -17.64 -5.87
CA LEU A 336 -9.36 -17.62 -4.70
C LEU A 336 -10.07 -16.27 -4.54
N THR A 337 -9.31 -15.17 -4.73
CA THR A 337 -9.86 -13.81 -4.64
C THR A 337 -10.85 -13.53 -5.79
N ARG A 338 -10.56 -13.97 -7.02
CA ARG A 338 -11.44 -13.80 -8.18
C ARG A 338 -12.77 -14.51 -7.97
N VAL A 339 -12.71 -15.81 -7.67
CA VAL A 339 -13.89 -16.65 -7.43
C VAL A 339 -14.72 -16.10 -6.26
N GLY A 340 -14.07 -15.75 -5.15
CA GLY A 340 -14.77 -15.17 -3.99
C GLY A 340 -15.42 -13.82 -4.30
N THR A 341 -14.76 -12.97 -5.11
CA THR A 341 -15.32 -11.67 -5.52
C THR A 341 -16.54 -11.85 -6.45
N GLU A 342 -16.46 -12.73 -7.44
CA GLU A 342 -17.58 -13.02 -8.35
C GLU A 342 -18.79 -13.55 -7.59
N ARG A 343 -18.56 -14.48 -6.66
CA ARG A 343 -19.64 -14.99 -5.80
C ARG A 343 -20.24 -13.91 -4.90
N ALA A 344 -19.42 -13.04 -4.33
CA ALA A 344 -19.89 -11.91 -3.52
C ALA A 344 -20.74 -10.93 -4.33
N VAL A 345 -20.31 -10.62 -5.55
CA VAL A 345 -21.07 -9.77 -6.48
C VAL A 345 -22.42 -10.40 -6.79
N GLU A 346 -22.47 -11.69 -7.14
CA GLU A 346 -23.71 -12.41 -7.39
C GLU A 346 -24.66 -12.34 -6.18
N LEU A 347 -24.14 -12.56 -4.96
CA LEU A 347 -24.93 -12.46 -3.73
C LEU A 347 -25.51 -11.05 -3.53
N ILE A 348 -24.73 -10.00 -3.78
CA ILE A 348 -25.18 -8.59 -3.63
C ILE A 348 -26.26 -8.26 -4.68
N GLU A 349 -26.03 -8.59 -5.96
CA GLU A 349 -26.94 -8.22 -7.05
C GLU A 349 -28.34 -8.88 -6.92
N HIS A 350 -28.41 -10.06 -6.29
CA HIS A 350 -29.66 -10.79 -6.05
C HIS A 350 -30.24 -10.56 -4.64
N ALA A 351 -29.58 -9.77 -3.79
CA ALA A 351 -30.02 -9.55 -2.43
C ALA A 351 -31.19 -8.56 -2.35
N THR A 352 -32.08 -8.77 -1.37
CA THR A 352 -33.12 -7.80 -1.02
C THR A 352 -32.56 -6.53 -0.39
N TRP A 353 -31.35 -6.59 0.16
CA TRP A 353 -30.62 -5.51 0.82
C TRP A 353 -29.57 -4.83 -0.08
N LYS A 354 -29.61 -5.04 -1.41
CA LYS A 354 -28.64 -4.44 -2.35
C LYS A 354 -28.58 -2.91 -2.34
N ASP A 355 -29.64 -2.25 -1.88
CA ASP A 355 -29.74 -0.80 -1.79
C ASP A 355 -29.28 -0.24 -0.43
N GLU A 356 -28.82 -1.10 0.49
CA GLU A 356 -28.30 -0.69 1.79
C GLU A 356 -26.96 0.07 1.66
N HIS A 357 -26.63 0.81 2.72
CA HIS A 357 -25.44 1.64 2.77
C HIS A 357 -24.20 0.90 3.24
N VAL A 358 -24.36 -0.15 4.07
CA VAL A 358 -23.30 -0.99 4.61
C VAL A 358 -23.55 -2.43 4.18
N TYR A 359 -22.61 -3.01 3.46
CA TYR A 359 -22.75 -4.38 2.94
C TYR A 359 -22.13 -5.41 3.88
N LEU A 360 -22.94 -6.38 4.31
CA LEU A 360 -22.49 -7.56 5.04
C LEU A 360 -22.71 -8.79 4.16
N VAL A 361 -21.62 -9.34 3.64
CA VAL A 361 -21.65 -10.45 2.66
C VAL A 361 -21.08 -11.70 3.29
N TYR A 362 -21.90 -12.74 3.46
CA TYR A 362 -21.42 -14.03 3.93
C TYR A 362 -21.15 -14.97 2.75
N ILE A 363 -19.90 -15.43 2.63
CA ILE A 363 -19.45 -16.37 1.59
C ILE A 363 -19.02 -17.65 2.28
N LYS A 364 -19.88 -18.66 2.19
CA LYS A 364 -19.59 -19.99 2.73
C LYS A 364 -18.32 -20.55 2.07
N ASP A 365 -17.48 -21.22 2.86
CA ASP A 365 -16.26 -21.91 2.41
C ASP A 365 -15.22 -20.96 1.74
N CYS A 366 -15.31 -19.65 1.93
CA CYS A 366 -14.29 -18.71 1.47
C CYS A 366 -13.06 -18.79 2.39
N HIS A 367 -11.87 -18.88 1.79
CA HIS A 367 -10.64 -18.87 2.57
C HIS A 367 -10.47 -17.53 3.31
N GLU A 368 -10.30 -17.57 4.64
CA GLU A 368 -10.27 -16.35 5.48
C GLU A 368 -9.20 -15.33 5.07
N SER A 369 -8.05 -15.81 4.57
CA SER A 369 -6.93 -14.95 4.18
C SER A 369 -7.23 -14.01 3.01
N VAL A 370 -8.25 -14.30 2.19
CA VAL A 370 -8.65 -13.47 1.05
C VAL A 370 -9.90 -12.63 1.32
N ALA A 371 -10.63 -12.86 2.43
CA ALA A 371 -11.84 -12.11 2.76
C ALA A 371 -11.63 -10.59 2.78
N GLY A 372 -10.49 -10.12 3.35
CA GLY A 372 -10.15 -8.70 3.38
C GLY A 372 -9.83 -8.11 1.99
N ILE A 373 -9.29 -8.92 1.07
CA ILE A 373 -9.03 -8.50 -0.31
C ILE A 373 -10.35 -8.40 -1.08
N ILE A 374 -11.25 -9.37 -0.89
CA ILE A 374 -12.59 -9.36 -1.47
C ILE A 374 -13.37 -8.13 -0.99
N ALA A 375 -13.34 -7.85 0.33
CA ALA A 375 -13.97 -6.65 0.90
C ALA A 375 -13.44 -5.36 0.26
N GLY A 376 -12.12 -5.26 0.02
CA GLY A 376 -11.50 -4.16 -0.69
C GLY A 376 -12.03 -3.98 -2.12
N ARG A 377 -12.10 -5.07 -2.90
CA ARG A 377 -12.64 -5.06 -4.27
C ARG A 377 -14.12 -4.68 -4.33
N LEU A 378 -14.92 -5.17 -3.39
CA LEU A 378 -16.33 -4.81 -3.30
C LEU A 378 -16.51 -3.34 -2.92
N ARG A 379 -15.71 -2.83 -1.97
CA ARG A 379 -15.67 -1.40 -1.63
C ARG A 379 -15.34 -0.54 -2.87
N GLU A 380 -14.36 -0.92 -3.65
CA GLU A 380 -14.00 -0.21 -4.88
C GLU A 380 -15.13 -0.26 -5.91
N ARG A 381 -15.76 -1.43 -6.07
CA ARG A 381 -16.86 -1.61 -7.03
C ARG A 381 -18.10 -0.82 -6.66
N TYR A 382 -18.55 -0.87 -5.40
CA TYR A 382 -19.82 -0.30 -4.95
C TYR A 382 -19.68 1.04 -4.24
N TYR A 383 -18.47 1.39 -3.80
CA TYR A 383 -18.17 2.52 -2.93
C TYR A 383 -19.04 2.54 -1.67
N ARG A 384 -19.02 1.45 -0.94
CA ARG A 384 -19.74 1.22 0.32
C ARG A 384 -18.79 0.66 1.38
N PRO A 385 -19.03 0.88 2.68
CA PRO A 385 -18.44 0.04 3.70
C PRO A 385 -18.86 -1.41 3.50
N VAL A 386 -17.91 -2.34 3.53
CA VAL A 386 -18.16 -3.77 3.26
C VAL A 386 -17.51 -4.61 4.35
N LEU A 387 -18.26 -5.58 4.89
CA LEU A 387 -17.75 -6.69 5.69
C LEU A 387 -17.97 -7.99 4.92
N VAL A 388 -16.91 -8.75 4.70
CA VAL A 388 -16.98 -10.09 4.10
C VAL A 388 -16.77 -11.11 5.20
N PHE A 389 -17.79 -11.94 5.39
CA PHE A 389 -17.81 -13.03 6.37
C PHE A 389 -17.53 -14.37 5.73
N THR A 390 -16.84 -15.25 6.44
CA THR A 390 -16.65 -16.66 6.10
C THR A 390 -16.77 -17.51 7.35
N ASP A 391 -16.82 -18.83 7.20
CA ASP A 391 -16.86 -19.74 8.33
C ASP A 391 -15.59 -19.61 9.17
N ALA A 392 -15.72 -19.65 10.50
CA ALA A 392 -14.61 -19.74 11.43
C ALA A 392 -14.26 -21.20 11.72
N SER A 393 -13.16 -21.44 12.43
CA SER A 393 -12.73 -22.81 12.80
C SER A 393 -13.71 -23.53 13.72
N GLU A 394 -14.47 -22.79 14.52
CA GLU A 394 -15.48 -23.34 15.42
C GLU A 394 -16.86 -23.36 14.75
N GLU A 395 -17.57 -24.46 14.89
CA GLU A 395 -18.90 -24.65 14.31
C GLU A 395 -19.89 -23.58 14.80
N GLY A 396 -20.64 -23.02 13.88
CA GLY A 396 -21.64 -21.96 14.17
C GLY A 396 -21.04 -20.55 14.32
N GLN A 397 -19.72 -20.39 14.25
CA GLN A 397 -19.05 -19.11 14.25
C GLN A 397 -18.67 -18.66 12.84
N ILE A 398 -18.66 -17.34 12.64
CA ILE A 398 -18.20 -16.69 11.42
C ILE A 398 -17.18 -15.60 11.74
N LYS A 399 -16.26 -15.41 10.81
CA LYS A 399 -15.17 -14.43 10.89
C LYS A 399 -15.29 -13.43 9.76
N ALA A 400 -15.09 -12.15 10.02
CA ALA A 400 -15.17 -11.11 9.01
C ALA A 400 -13.91 -10.28 8.89
N SER A 401 -13.70 -9.81 7.66
CA SER A 401 -12.80 -8.70 7.36
C SER A 401 -13.58 -7.58 6.70
N GLY A 402 -13.46 -6.37 7.26
CA GLY A 402 -14.13 -5.17 6.78
C GLY A 402 -13.19 -4.19 6.09
N ARG A 403 -13.74 -3.45 5.12
CA ARG A 403 -13.09 -2.30 4.47
C ARG A 403 -14.08 -1.15 4.35
N SER A 404 -13.64 0.05 4.73
CA SER A 404 -14.49 1.23 4.80
C SER A 404 -14.21 2.25 3.69
N ILE A 405 -15.05 3.26 3.63
CA ILE A 405 -14.86 4.49 2.85
C ILE A 405 -14.52 5.64 3.80
N ASP A 406 -13.98 6.75 3.28
CA ASP A 406 -13.46 7.87 4.10
C ASP A 406 -14.50 8.49 5.03
N ASP A 407 -15.75 8.55 4.58
CA ASP A 407 -16.87 9.15 5.32
C ASP A 407 -17.51 8.21 6.37
N TYR A 408 -17.00 6.96 6.57
CA TYR A 408 -17.54 6.00 7.51
C TYR A 408 -16.47 5.43 8.43
N ASP A 409 -16.59 5.69 9.73
CA ASP A 409 -15.71 5.11 10.73
C ASP A 409 -16.18 3.71 11.13
N MET A 410 -15.63 2.70 10.47
CA MET A 410 -16.02 1.31 10.67
C MET A 410 -15.76 0.81 12.10
N PHE A 411 -14.67 1.25 12.73
CA PHE A 411 -14.33 0.83 14.09
C PHE A 411 -15.34 1.38 15.09
N THR A 412 -15.64 2.68 15.01
CA THR A 412 -16.62 3.32 15.90
C THR A 412 -18.03 2.72 15.74
N GLU A 413 -18.46 2.51 14.51
CA GLU A 413 -19.80 1.95 14.25
C GLU A 413 -19.92 0.49 14.72
N LEU A 414 -18.90 -0.34 14.47
CA LEU A 414 -18.88 -1.72 14.97
C LEU A 414 -18.78 -1.79 16.50
N SER A 415 -18.08 -0.85 17.14
CA SER A 415 -17.93 -0.81 18.61
C SER A 415 -19.29 -0.70 19.33
N ALA A 416 -20.29 -0.10 18.70
CA ALA A 416 -21.65 -0.05 19.24
C ALA A 416 -22.32 -1.44 19.37
N PHE A 417 -21.79 -2.45 18.69
CA PHE A 417 -22.28 -3.84 18.69
C PHE A 417 -21.26 -4.79 19.34
N ARG A 418 -20.34 -4.28 20.16
CA ARG A 418 -19.25 -5.05 20.78
C ARG A 418 -19.74 -6.32 21.49
N ASN A 419 -20.94 -6.29 22.05
CA ASN A 419 -21.58 -7.41 22.75
C ASN A 419 -21.94 -8.61 21.84
N LEU A 420 -22.01 -8.41 20.52
CA LEU A 420 -22.25 -9.48 19.54
C LEU A 420 -20.95 -10.22 19.17
N PHE A 421 -19.79 -9.67 19.49
CA PHE A 421 -18.50 -10.16 19.02
C PHE A 421 -17.75 -10.97 20.08
N LEU A 422 -17.26 -12.12 19.67
CA LEU A 422 -16.31 -12.92 20.44
C LEU A 422 -14.90 -12.29 20.38
N ARG A 423 -14.51 -11.83 19.18
CA ARG A 423 -13.27 -11.09 18.93
C ARG A 423 -13.57 -9.88 18.06
N PHE A 424 -12.86 -8.79 18.29
CA PHE A 424 -13.02 -7.55 17.51
C PHE A 424 -11.77 -6.69 17.61
N GLY A 425 -11.35 -6.11 16.50
CA GLY A 425 -10.27 -5.14 16.40
C GLY A 425 -10.27 -4.44 15.06
N GLY A 426 -9.56 -3.31 14.98
CA GLY A 426 -9.47 -2.56 13.75
C GLY A 426 -9.24 -1.06 13.96
N HIS A 427 -9.49 -0.32 12.91
CA HIS A 427 -9.40 1.14 12.88
C HIS A 427 -10.47 1.69 11.91
N LYS A 428 -10.51 3.01 11.71
CA LYS A 428 -11.51 3.69 10.86
C LYS A 428 -11.76 2.99 9.52
N MET A 429 -10.68 2.58 8.81
CA MET A 429 -10.77 2.10 7.42
C MET A 429 -10.88 0.58 7.28
N ALA A 430 -10.58 -0.18 8.33
CA ALA A 430 -10.62 -1.64 8.30
C ALA A 430 -10.90 -2.22 9.67
N ALA A 431 -11.61 -3.33 9.72
CA ALA A 431 -11.88 -4.06 10.95
C ALA A 431 -11.90 -5.57 10.72
N GLY A 432 -11.58 -6.32 11.78
CA GLY A 432 -11.73 -7.76 11.84
C GLY A 432 -12.58 -8.15 13.04
N LEU A 433 -13.45 -9.13 12.88
CA LEU A 433 -14.27 -9.62 13.98
C LEU A 433 -14.61 -11.12 13.83
N THR A 434 -14.96 -11.74 14.95
CA THR A 434 -15.51 -13.10 15.01
C THR A 434 -16.78 -13.06 15.84
N MET A 435 -17.83 -13.72 15.39
CA MET A 435 -19.12 -13.77 16.08
C MET A 435 -19.90 -15.06 15.77
N GLU A 436 -20.99 -15.31 16.47
CA GLU A 436 -21.92 -16.37 16.13
C GLU A 436 -22.72 -16.01 14.88
N LYS A 437 -22.88 -16.96 13.96
CA LYS A 437 -23.56 -16.77 12.67
C LYS A 437 -25.00 -16.26 12.80
N LYS A 438 -25.71 -16.67 13.86
CA LYS A 438 -27.08 -16.21 14.14
C LYS A 438 -27.22 -14.70 14.33
N ASN A 439 -26.11 -14.00 14.65
CA ASN A 439 -26.08 -12.56 14.89
C ASN A 439 -25.90 -11.73 13.61
N LEU A 440 -25.72 -12.38 12.43
CA LEU A 440 -25.40 -11.68 11.19
C LEU A 440 -26.49 -10.68 10.76
N GLU A 441 -27.76 -11.09 10.80
CA GLU A 441 -28.89 -10.23 10.43
C GLU A 441 -29.05 -9.08 11.44
N ILE A 442 -28.92 -9.37 12.74
CA ILE A 442 -28.99 -8.34 13.80
C ILE A 442 -27.93 -7.26 13.57
N LEU A 443 -26.71 -7.66 13.22
CA LEU A 443 -25.61 -6.72 12.93
C LEU A 443 -25.88 -5.93 11.65
N ARG A 444 -26.39 -6.57 10.58
CA ARG A 444 -26.75 -5.91 9.32
C ARG A 444 -27.79 -4.83 9.54
N ASP A 445 -28.91 -5.19 10.13
CA ASP A 445 -30.02 -4.27 10.39
C ASP A 445 -29.58 -3.11 11.29
N GLY A 446 -28.80 -3.43 12.34
CA GLY A 446 -28.30 -2.45 13.29
C GLY A 446 -27.34 -1.44 12.65
N LEU A 447 -26.37 -1.88 11.86
CA LEU A 447 -25.42 -0.99 11.17
C LEU A 447 -26.13 -0.11 10.14
N ASN A 448 -27.07 -0.65 9.38
CA ASN A 448 -27.79 0.12 8.37
C ASN A 448 -28.79 1.10 9.00
N ALA A 449 -29.45 0.74 10.11
CA ALA A 449 -30.31 1.66 10.86
C ALA A 449 -29.54 2.83 11.47
N ARG A 450 -28.27 2.64 11.86
CA ARG A 450 -27.40 3.69 12.40
C ARG A 450 -26.70 4.52 11.32
N CYS A 451 -26.63 3.99 10.10
CA CYS A 451 -25.85 4.61 9.03
C CYS A 451 -26.47 5.96 8.62
N THR A 452 -25.69 7.04 8.77
CA THR A 452 -26.08 8.41 8.42
C THR A 452 -25.49 8.89 7.10
N LEU A 453 -24.85 8.00 6.32
CA LEU A 453 -24.24 8.34 5.04
C LEU A 453 -25.29 8.87 4.06
N THR A 454 -25.02 10.06 3.53
CA THR A 454 -25.82 10.66 2.47
C THR A 454 -25.45 10.07 1.10
N GLN A 455 -26.34 10.20 0.12
CA GLN A 455 -26.06 9.78 -1.27
C GLN A 455 -24.80 10.47 -1.83
N THR A 456 -24.50 11.70 -1.40
CA THR A 456 -23.29 12.41 -1.80
C THR A 456 -22.02 11.78 -1.22
N GLN A 457 -22.04 11.32 0.02
CA GLN A 457 -20.91 10.63 0.66
C GLN A 457 -20.70 9.22 0.09
N LEU A 458 -21.73 8.63 -0.49
CA LEU A 458 -21.66 7.35 -1.21
C LEU A 458 -21.22 7.49 -2.68
N MET A 459 -20.75 8.68 -3.09
CA MET A 459 -20.13 8.92 -4.39
C MET A 459 -18.62 9.15 -4.21
N PRO A 460 -17.76 8.40 -4.95
CA PRO A 460 -16.32 8.60 -4.90
C PRO A 460 -15.93 10.06 -5.16
N LEU A 461 -14.98 10.56 -4.40
CA LEU A 461 -14.37 11.87 -4.63
C LEU A 461 -13.10 11.69 -5.47
N VAL A 462 -13.11 12.29 -6.66
CA VAL A 462 -11.95 12.32 -7.56
C VAL A 462 -11.27 13.68 -7.42
N MET A 463 -10.07 13.68 -6.85
CA MET A 463 -9.26 14.88 -6.68
C MET A 463 -8.42 15.11 -7.94
N ILE A 464 -8.54 16.27 -8.55
CA ILE A 464 -7.89 16.65 -9.80
C ILE A 464 -6.79 17.66 -9.49
N ASP A 465 -5.56 17.39 -9.97
CA ASP A 465 -4.41 18.28 -9.72
C ASP A 465 -4.49 19.61 -10.45
N ALA A 466 -4.89 19.56 -11.71
CA ALA A 466 -5.12 20.77 -12.51
C ALA A 466 -6.03 20.47 -13.70
N ALA A 467 -6.77 21.48 -14.14
CA ALA A 467 -7.32 21.50 -15.49
C ALA A 467 -6.16 21.75 -16.46
N MET A 468 -5.96 20.85 -17.43
CA MET A 468 -4.86 20.95 -18.39
C MET A 468 -5.37 20.64 -19.79
N PRO A 469 -5.34 21.63 -20.73
CA PRO A 469 -5.73 21.42 -22.13
C PRO A 469 -4.75 20.48 -22.84
N LEU A 470 -5.22 19.74 -23.86
CA LEU A 470 -4.39 18.83 -24.65
C LEU A 470 -3.17 19.55 -25.27
N GLY A 471 -3.33 20.81 -25.68
CA GLY A 471 -2.26 21.61 -26.26
C GLY A 471 -1.10 21.94 -25.31
N TYR A 472 -1.28 21.74 -24.01
CA TYR A 472 -0.22 21.95 -23.02
C TYR A 472 0.68 20.69 -22.85
N ILE A 473 0.25 19.56 -23.37
CA ILE A 473 0.98 18.29 -23.26
C ILE A 473 2.17 18.29 -24.22
N SER A 474 3.38 18.13 -23.69
CA SER A 474 4.61 17.97 -24.45
C SER A 474 5.48 16.91 -23.82
N GLU A 475 6.50 16.43 -24.53
CA GLU A 475 7.47 15.49 -23.96
C GLU A 475 8.20 16.09 -22.75
N GLU A 476 8.47 17.39 -22.76
CA GLU A 476 9.10 18.11 -21.65
C GLU A 476 8.21 18.12 -20.40
N VAL A 477 6.91 18.37 -20.57
CA VAL A 477 5.94 18.30 -19.45
C VAL A 477 5.90 16.90 -18.88
N ILE A 478 5.87 15.87 -19.72
CA ILE A 478 5.83 14.47 -19.27
C ILE A 478 7.12 14.12 -18.50
N ALA A 479 8.28 14.50 -19.04
CA ALA A 479 9.57 14.29 -18.37
C ALA A 479 9.65 14.99 -17.00
N ASP A 480 9.06 16.19 -16.88
CA ASP A 480 8.96 16.87 -15.60
C ASP A 480 8.01 16.18 -14.62
N LEU A 481 6.90 15.63 -15.11
CA LEU A 481 5.97 14.84 -14.27
C LEU A 481 6.62 13.55 -13.76
N GLU A 482 7.53 12.95 -14.53
CA GLU A 482 8.29 11.77 -14.11
C GLU A 482 9.23 12.05 -12.92
N LYS A 483 9.67 13.31 -12.73
CA LYS A 483 10.44 13.72 -11.53
C LYS A 483 9.65 13.58 -10.23
N LEU A 484 8.31 13.52 -10.32
CA LEU A 484 7.43 13.32 -9.18
C LEU A 484 7.37 11.85 -8.71
N GLU A 485 7.89 10.88 -9.48
CA GLU A 485 7.99 9.49 -9.06
C GLU A 485 8.95 9.34 -7.84
N PRO A 486 8.72 8.31 -6.98
CA PRO A 486 7.75 7.22 -7.07
C PRO A 486 6.33 7.62 -6.69
N PHE A 487 5.34 7.13 -7.46
CA PHE A 487 3.92 7.33 -7.13
C PHE A 487 3.39 6.22 -6.22
N GLY A 488 2.50 6.59 -5.32
CA GLY A 488 1.83 5.71 -4.37
C GLY A 488 0.92 6.51 -3.44
N ARG A 489 0.63 5.97 -2.26
CA ARG A 489 -0.23 6.63 -1.28
C ARG A 489 0.34 8.01 -0.91
N ALA A 490 -0.50 9.02 -0.82
CA ALA A 490 -0.21 10.45 -0.56
C ALA A 490 0.69 11.14 -1.61
N ASN A 491 1.19 10.40 -2.60
CA ASN A 491 1.86 10.92 -3.78
C ASN A 491 1.31 10.21 -5.03
N GLU A 492 0.02 10.32 -5.24
CA GLU A 492 -0.68 9.67 -6.35
C GLU A 492 -0.18 10.19 -7.69
N LYS A 493 -0.31 9.35 -8.73
CA LYS A 493 -0.02 9.76 -10.10
C LYS A 493 -0.85 10.99 -10.46
N PRO A 494 -0.25 12.04 -11.04
CA PRO A 494 -0.97 13.27 -11.36
C PRO A 494 -2.21 13.03 -12.20
N LEU A 495 -3.32 13.65 -11.82
CA LEU A 495 -4.59 13.55 -12.49
C LEU A 495 -5.01 14.92 -13.03
N PHE A 496 -5.19 15.00 -14.34
CA PHE A 496 -5.62 16.19 -15.04
C PHE A 496 -7.07 16.06 -15.52
N ALA A 497 -7.72 17.19 -15.78
CA ALA A 497 -9.05 17.20 -16.36
C ALA A 497 -9.11 18.07 -17.62
N GLN A 498 -9.88 17.60 -18.58
CA GLN A 498 -10.29 18.34 -19.76
C GLN A 498 -11.79 18.20 -19.94
N GLN A 499 -12.49 19.33 -20.01
CA GLN A 499 -13.88 19.38 -20.46
C GLN A 499 -13.89 19.47 -21.98
N HIS A 500 -14.96 19.00 -22.62
CA HIS A 500 -15.17 19.10 -24.06
C HIS A 500 -14.06 18.42 -24.87
N LEU A 501 -14.05 17.08 -24.85
CA LEU A 501 -13.30 16.28 -25.81
C LEU A 501 -14.25 15.69 -26.84
N SER A 502 -14.19 16.19 -28.06
CA SER A 502 -14.94 15.61 -29.18
C SER A 502 -14.30 14.27 -29.58
N VAL A 503 -15.06 13.20 -29.58
CA VAL A 503 -14.59 11.87 -29.96
C VAL A 503 -14.68 11.72 -31.49
N LEU A 504 -13.54 11.70 -32.17
CA LEU A 504 -13.48 11.55 -33.63
C LEU A 504 -13.60 10.10 -34.07
N ARG A 505 -13.00 9.18 -33.32
CA ARG A 505 -12.99 7.76 -33.61
C ARG A 505 -12.92 6.94 -32.32
N LEU A 506 -13.60 5.77 -32.33
CA LEU A 506 -13.57 4.76 -31.30
C LEU A 506 -13.09 3.42 -31.84
N SER A 507 -12.41 2.64 -31.03
CA SER A 507 -12.09 1.24 -31.32
C SER A 507 -11.87 0.45 -30.03
N ARG A 508 -12.26 -0.82 -30.01
CA ARG A 508 -11.86 -1.76 -28.96
C ARG A 508 -10.62 -2.51 -29.42
N ILE A 509 -9.56 -2.45 -28.65
CA ILE A 509 -8.26 -3.07 -28.93
C ILE A 509 -7.83 -4.04 -27.81
N GLY A 510 -6.69 -4.72 -28.01
CA GLY A 510 -6.19 -5.75 -27.11
C GLY A 510 -6.73 -7.15 -27.43
N LYS A 511 -6.02 -8.19 -26.98
CA LYS A 511 -6.35 -9.60 -27.24
C LYS A 511 -7.78 -9.96 -26.78
N ASN A 512 -8.20 -9.39 -25.64
CA ASN A 512 -9.52 -9.61 -25.04
C ASN A 512 -10.50 -8.45 -25.31
N ARG A 513 -10.17 -7.52 -26.22
CA ARG A 513 -10.99 -6.32 -26.53
C ARG A 513 -11.35 -5.48 -25.28
N ASN A 514 -10.47 -5.46 -24.31
CA ASN A 514 -10.63 -4.85 -22.99
C ASN A 514 -10.01 -3.44 -22.86
N VAL A 515 -9.63 -2.82 -23.96
CA VAL A 515 -9.11 -1.46 -24.01
C VAL A 515 -9.88 -0.67 -25.06
N VAL A 516 -10.32 0.53 -24.70
CA VAL A 516 -10.90 1.47 -25.67
C VAL A 516 -9.79 2.42 -26.13
N LYS A 517 -9.53 2.44 -27.44
CA LYS A 517 -8.69 3.45 -28.09
C LYS A 517 -9.58 4.46 -28.77
N MET A 518 -9.30 5.73 -28.53
CA MET A 518 -10.02 6.87 -29.13
C MET A 518 -9.05 7.81 -29.82
N SER A 519 -9.52 8.48 -30.86
CA SER A 519 -8.93 9.74 -31.32
C SER A 519 -9.84 10.85 -30.84
N VAL A 520 -9.31 11.77 -30.05
CA VAL A 520 -10.08 12.86 -29.41
C VAL A 520 -9.53 14.22 -29.84
N MET A 521 -10.42 15.23 -29.90
CA MET A 521 -10.04 16.59 -30.23
C MET A 521 -10.49 17.53 -29.10
N GLY A 522 -9.55 18.33 -28.59
CA GLY A 522 -9.83 19.39 -27.63
C GLY A 522 -10.45 20.63 -28.29
N PRO A 523 -10.99 21.59 -27.50
CA PRO A 523 -11.56 22.83 -27.97
C PRO A 523 -10.60 23.69 -28.81
N GLU A 524 -9.30 23.54 -28.53
CA GLU A 524 -8.21 24.20 -29.25
C GLU A 524 -7.88 23.56 -30.61
N GLY A 525 -8.61 22.49 -31.01
CA GLY A 525 -8.40 21.79 -32.28
C GLY A 525 -7.24 20.78 -32.27
N ILE A 526 -6.58 20.56 -31.13
CA ILE A 526 -5.52 19.57 -30.99
C ILE A 526 -6.13 18.18 -30.96
N ILE A 527 -5.62 17.30 -31.80
CA ILE A 527 -6.04 15.88 -31.87
C ILE A 527 -4.99 15.03 -31.17
N MET A 528 -5.44 14.11 -30.34
CA MET A 528 -4.58 13.20 -29.59
C MET A 528 -5.22 11.81 -29.46
N ASP A 529 -4.38 10.78 -29.40
CA ASP A 529 -4.84 9.43 -29.04
C ASP A 529 -5.14 9.36 -27.55
N ALA A 530 -6.23 8.69 -27.20
CA ALA A 530 -6.64 8.43 -25.82
C ALA A 530 -6.92 6.94 -25.60
N LEU A 531 -6.45 6.42 -24.49
CA LEU A 531 -6.68 5.04 -24.06
C LEU A 531 -7.54 5.01 -22.80
N TYR A 532 -8.45 4.04 -22.71
CA TYR A 532 -9.21 3.74 -21.51
C TYR A 532 -9.11 2.25 -21.20
N PHE A 533 -8.63 1.93 -20.01
CA PHE A 533 -8.36 0.56 -19.54
C PHE A 533 -9.42 0.03 -18.55
N GLY A 534 -10.49 0.78 -18.30
CA GLY A 534 -11.57 0.34 -17.42
C GLY A 534 -12.56 -0.60 -18.10
N ASP A 535 -13.74 -0.78 -17.50
CA ASP A 535 -14.79 -1.62 -18.05
C ASP A 535 -15.30 -1.05 -19.37
N THR A 536 -14.97 -1.74 -20.46
CA THR A 536 -15.30 -1.27 -21.81
C THR A 536 -16.79 -1.34 -22.11
N ASP A 537 -17.51 -2.32 -21.55
CA ASP A 537 -18.94 -2.45 -21.78
C ASP A 537 -19.70 -1.32 -21.08
N VAL A 538 -19.39 -1.05 -19.82
CA VAL A 538 -19.95 0.09 -19.08
C VAL A 538 -19.65 1.42 -19.78
N PHE A 539 -18.45 1.57 -20.38
CA PHE A 539 -18.13 2.79 -21.14
C PHE A 539 -18.98 2.93 -22.41
N PHE A 540 -19.16 1.85 -23.16
CA PHE A 540 -20.00 1.89 -24.37
C PHE A 540 -21.47 2.09 -24.03
N ASP A 541 -21.99 1.45 -22.98
CA ASP A 541 -23.36 1.66 -22.48
C ASP A 541 -23.58 3.13 -22.14
N PHE A 542 -22.64 3.76 -21.41
CA PHE A 542 -22.69 5.19 -21.14
C PHE A 542 -22.76 6.04 -22.43
N LEU A 543 -21.93 5.74 -23.44
CA LEU A 543 -21.98 6.50 -24.69
C LEU A 543 -23.31 6.29 -25.43
N GLU A 544 -23.86 5.07 -25.45
CA GLU A 544 -25.14 4.78 -26.08
C GLU A 544 -26.31 5.46 -25.35
N GLU A 545 -26.29 5.47 -24.02
CA GLU A 545 -27.31 6.14 -23.19
C GLU A 545 -27.31 7.65 -23.39
N GLU A 546 -26.13 8.28 -23.43
CA GLU A 546 -26.00 9.74 -23.45
C GLU A 546 -26.05 10.36 -24.86
N TYR A 547 -25.54 9.65 -25.87
CA TYR A 547 -25.37 10.18 -27.24
C TYR A 547 -26.14 9.40 -28.30
N GLY A 548 -26.69 8.24 -27.95
CA GLY A 548 -27.46 7.37 -28.85
C GLY A 548 -26.57 6.43 -29.67
N ARG A 549 -27.12 5.28 -30.03
CA ARG A 549 -26.43 4.18 -30.75
C ARG A 549 -25.88 4.62 -32.10
N ASP A 550 -26.58 5.50 -32.82
CA ASP A 550 -26.16 5.96 -34.15
C ASP A 550 -24.87 6.78 -34.09
N ASN A 551 -24.72 7.64 -33.09
CA ASN A 551 -23.48 8.41 -32.86
C ASN A 551 -22.31 7.50 -32.47
N VAL A 552 -22.53 6.48 -31.62
CA VAL A 552 -21.51 5.51 -31.26
C VAL A 552 -21.11 4.68 -32.49
N ALA A 553 -22.06 4.23 -33.30
CA ALA A 553 -21.77 3.51 -34.55
C ALA A 553 -21.01 4.38 -35.56
N ALA A 554 -21.32 5.67 -35.65
CA ALA A 554 -20.60 6.62 -36.50
C ALA A 554 -19.15 6.80 -36.01
N ALA A 555 -18.93 6.98 -34.71
CA ALA A 555 -17.60 7.11 -34.12
C ALA A 555 -16.74 5.85 -34.31
N LEU A 556 -17.34 4.65 -34.21
CA LEU A 556 -16.65 3.38 -34.50
C LEU A 556 -16.18 3.27 -35.96
N ARG A 557 -16.89 3.89 -36.88
CA ARG A 557 -16.51 3.97 -38.32
C ARG A 557 -15.61 5.16 -38.64
N GLY A 558 -15.30 6.02 -37.66
CA GLY A 558 -14.56 7.27 -37.86
C GLY A 558 -15.37 8.31 -38.69
N MET A 559 -16.70 8.23 -38.60
CA MET A 559 -17.61 9.17 -39.27
C MET A 559 -18.00 10.32 -38.31
N ARG A 560 -18.51 11.40 -38.85
CA ARG A 560 -18.99 12.56 -38.07
C ARG A 560 -20.04 12.13 -37.06
N ASN A 561 -19.86 12.51 -35.80
CA ASN A 561 -20.75 12.24 -34.68
C ASN A 561 -20.78 13.46 -33.73
N THR A 562 -21.54 13.38 -32.66
CA THR A 562 -21.72 14.46 -31.68
C THR A 562 -21.27 14.06 -30.25
N ILE A 563 -20.43 13.05 -30.13
CA ILE A 563 -19.93 12.60 -28.83
C ILE A 563 -18.93 13.62 -28.30
N ASP A 564 -19.25 14.23 -27.16
CA ASP A 564 -18.43 15.21 -26.45
C ASP A 564 -18.40 14.88 -24.96
N ILE A 565 -17.24 14.45 -24.45
CA ILE A 565 -17.07 13.96 -23.08
C ILE A 565 -16.12 14.83 -22.28
N GLY A 566 -16.39 14.95 -20.98
CA GLY A 566 -15.42 15.39 -19.99
C GLY A 566 -14.62 14.21 -19.48
N VAL A 567 -13.31 14.37 -19.32
CA VAL A 567 -12.44 13.29 -18.84
C VAL A 567 -11.48 13.75 -17.76
N THR A 568 -11.11 12.81 -16.88
CA THR A 568 -9.86 12.93 -16.13
C THR A 568 -8.82 12.00 -16.77
N TYR A 569 -7.57 12.43 -16.79
CA TYR A 569 -6.53 11.71 -17.51
C TYR A 569 -5.13 11.99 -16.97
N TYR A 570 -4.17 11.18 -17.35
CA TYR A 570 -2.74 11.54 -17.30
C TYR A 570 -2.10 11.38 -18.69
N PRO A 571 -1.13 12.26 -19.04
CA PRO A 571 -0.41 12.16 -20.30
C PRO A 571 0.70 11.12 -20.22
N GLN A 572 1.02 10.51 -21.34
CA GLN A 572 2.19 9.64 -21.48
C GLN A 572 2.73 9.63 -22.91
N ILE A 573 3.98 9.24 -23.06
CA ILE A 573 4.58 8.96 -24.35
C ILE A 573 4.28 7.51 -24.72
N ASN A 574 3.73 7.30 -25.90
CA ASN A 574 3.63 6.00 -26.51
C ASN A 574 4.81 5.79 -27.45
N GLU A 575 5.54 4.69 -27.24
CA GLU A 575 6.60 4.28 -28.15
C GLU A 575 6.24 2.96 -28.80
N PHE A 576 6.03 2.98 -30.09
CA PHE A 576 5.65 1.82 -30.87
C PHE A 576 6.43 1.77 -32.19
N GLN A 577 7.16 0.67 -32.43
CA GLN A 577 8.01 0.48 -33.62
C GLN A 577 8.98 1.66 -33.87
N GLY A 578 9.57 2.18 -32.81
CA GLY A 578 10.53 3.29 -32.87
C GLY A 578 9.88 4.68 -33.14
N LYS A 579 8.54 4.76 -33.21
CA LYS A 579 7.82 6.05 -33.29
C LYS A 579 7.32 6.45 -31.91
N ARG A 580 7.63 7.67 -31.53
CA ARG A 580 7.12 8.30 -30.29
C ARG A 580 5.93 9.19 -30.61
N SER A 581 4.90 9.11 -29.81
CA SER A 581 3.72 9.94 -29.91
C SER A 581 3.15 10.25 -28.52
N LEU A 582 2.56 11.44 -28.39
CA LEU A 582 1.86 11.83 -27.18
C LEU A 582 0.48 11.19 -27.18
N GLN A 583 0.06 10.70 -26.02
CA GLN A 583 -1.28 10.16 -25.79
C GLN A 583 -1.74 10.45 -24.36
N ILE A 584 -3.03 10.37 -24.12
CA ILE A 584 -3.60 10.44 -22.78
C ILE A 584 -4.19 9.09 -22.36
N VAL A 585 -4.14 8.81 -21.07
CA VAL A 585 -4.83 7.65 -20.46
C VAL A 585 -5.96 8.17 -19.60
N ILE A 586 -7.18 7.91 -20.05
CA ILE A 586 -8.40 8.32 -19.37
C ILE A 586 -8.59 7.47 -18.11
N GLN A 587 -8.92 8.12 -17.00
CA GLN A 587 -9.23 7.48 -15.73
C GLN A 587 -10.73 7.50 -15.45
N ASN A 588 -11.35 8.66 -15.60
CA ASN A 588 -12.78 8.86 -15.40
C ASN A 588 -13.35 9.65 -16.58
N TYR A 589 -14.64 9.52 -16.78
CA TYR A 589 -15.37 10.24 -17.85
C TYR A 589 -16.76 10.66 -17.34
N CYS A 590 -17.28 11.72 -17.92
CA CYS A 590 -18.62 12.19 -17.63
C CYS A 590 -19.24 12.87 -18.86
N ARG A 591 -20.55 13.05 -18.82
CA ARG A 591 -21.23 13.95 -19.75
C ARG A 591 -20.85 15.38 -19.45
N VAL A 592 -20.56 16.16 -20.48
CA VAL A 592 -20.38 17.61 -20.34
C VAL A 592 -21.76 18.24 -20.21
N SER A 593 -22.00 18.97 -19.12
CA SER A 593 -23.23 19.76 -18.99
C SER A 593 -23.17 20.90 -20.00
N LEU A 594 -24.15 20.97 -20.89
CA LEU A 594 -24.38 22.18 -21.70
C LEU A 594 -24.84 23.27 -20.70
N ASN A 595 -23.91 24.18 -20.34
CA ASN A 595 -24.25 25.42 -19.64
C ASN A 595 -24.74 26.45 -20.62
#